data_0e2278e593c96294e5c688d3cb763f48
#
_entry.id   0e2278e593c96294e5c688d3cb763f48
#
_cell.length_a   1.000
_cell.length_b   1.000
_cell.length_c   1.000
_cell.angle_alpha   90.00
_cell.angle_beta   90.00
_cell.angle_gamma   90.00
#
_symmetry.space_group_name_H-M   'P 1'
#
loop_
_entity.id
_entity.type
_entity.pdbx_description
1 polymer ?
#
loop_
_entity_poly.entity_id
_entity_poly.type
_entity_poly.pdbx_seq_one_letter_code
_entity_poly.pdbx_strand_id
1 'polypeptide(L)'
;MDLRTNAVTISRREVLYAGGAAALSALVGGVAGCAATTSPPPATSVDPSKAQITVLYDAFGKVSAMQKDWGYAVLIDHGGRRILFDTGNNPDVLAQNATAKNVDLSRLDFVVMSHRHGDHMGGIAYLLNVNPKVKIYAPKEGFGVYGADLPSTFYRKDASLPPEQRYYDGAPPAVMRFGAAWPGANFQLIDKNTEIAPGVHLISLVSDKPGTLELRELSLAIDSPDGAVIVVGCSHPGIDKIVETATVVNPRIHFVIGGFHLVVSNDADIEKIVTSLRDKFKVAYVAPGHCTGEPTFTALKRAFTDRYLYAGLGTTFALGATPRSTVSAGPNGVTSLDEDDRKSYRALFATSDDHGHAQLGHATTCCRRS
;
A
#
# COMPACT_ATOMS: atom_id res chain seq x y z
N MET A 1 -45.02 -13.63 -41.04
CA MET A 1 -44.65 -12.37 -40.38
C MET A 1 -43.13 -12.35 -40.31
N ASP A 2 -42.52 -11.60 -41.21
CA ASP A 2 -41.11 -11.64 -41.59
C ASP A 2 -40.29 -10.79 -40.61
N LEU A 3 -39.30 -11.36 -39.97
CA LEU A 3 -38.29 -10.62 -39.20
C LEU A 3 -36.96 -10.66 -39.96
N ARG A 4 -36.66 -9.55 -40.63
CA ARG A 4 -35.37 -9.36 -41.35
C ARG A 4 -34.29 -8.97 -40.36
N THR A 5 -33.24 -9.74 -40.36
CA THR A 5 -31.95 -9.45 -39.67
C THR A 5 -31.14 -8.44 -40.49
N ASN A 6 -30.83 -7.30 -39.90
CA ASN A 6 -29.87 -6.32 -40.43
C ASN A 6 -28.46 -6.67 -39.97
N ALA A 7 -27.64 -7.16 -40.90
CA ALA A 7 -26.20 -7.29 -40.69
C ALA A 7 -25.52 -5.96 -41.06
N VAL A 8 -24.79 -5.39 -40.10
CA VAL A 8 -23.94 -4.20 -40.32
C VAL A 8 -22.54 -4.71 -40.75
N THR A 9 -22.20 -4.41 -42.00
CA THR A 9 -20.87 -4.68 -42.57
C THR A 9 -19.96 -3.52 -42.32
N ILE A 10 -18.86 -3.72 -41.55
CA ILE A 10 -17.82 -2.71 -41.34
C ILE A 10 -16.72 -2.94 -42.39
N SER A 11 -16.55 -1.97 -43.29
CA SER A 11 -15.53 -1.94 -44.31
C SER A 11 -14.18 -1.44 -43.76
N ARG A 12 -13.11 -2.20 -44.01
CA ARG A 12 -11.72 -1.79 -43.78
C ARG A 12 -11.32 -0.73 -44.82
N ARG A 13 -10.88 0.43 -44.36
CA ARG A 13 -10.16 1.40 -45.20
C ARG A 13 -8.67 1.26 -44.94
N GLU A 14 -7.95 0.81 -45.92
CA GLU A 14 -6.48 0.87 -46.00
C GLU A 14 -6.06 2.34 -46.27
N VAL A 15 -5.10 2.82 -45.50
CA VAL A 15 -4.44 4.12 -45.76
C VAL A 15 -3.03 3.83 -46.24
N LEU A 16 -2.84 4.00 -47.54
CA LEU A 16 -1.53 4.02 -48.22
C LEU A 16 -0.85 5.39 -48.00
N TYR A 17 0.35 5.36 -47.46
CA TYR A 17 1.25 6.52 -47.49
C TYR A 17 2.15 6.47 -48.71
N ALA A 18 1.97 7.44 -49.60
CA ALA A 18 2.89 7.69 -50.71
C ALA A 18 3.87 8.80 -50.31
N GLY A 19 5.14 8.54 -50.48
CA GLY A 19 6.21 9.53 -50.21
C GLY A 19 6.28 10.60 -51.28
N GLY A 20 6.72 11.80 -50.86
CA GLY A 20 7.07 12.87 -51.74
C GLY A 20 8.17 13.73 -51.11
N ALA A 21 9.38 13.61 -51.63
CA ALA A 21 10.50 14.48 -51.29
C ALA A 21 10.39 15.80 -52.08
N ALA A 22 10.47 16.94 -51.37
CA ALA A 22 10.78 18.22 -51.99
C ALA A 22 11.71 19.00 -51.07
N ALA A 23 12.92 19.23 -51.55
CA ALA A 23 13.91 20.09 -50.91
C ALA A 23 13.58 21.55 -51.20
N LEU A 24 13.52 22.38 -50.17
CA LEU A 24 13.62 23.82 -50.30
C LEU A 24 14.60 24.39 -49.27
N SER A 25 15.71 24.86 -49.74
CA SER A 25 16.72 25.61 -48.97
C SER A 25 16.25 27.05 -48.75
N ALA A 26 16.13 27.47 -47.49
CA ALA A 26 16.07 28.89 -47.13
C ALA A 26 16.95 29.14 -45.91
N LEU A 27 18.01 29.91 -46.15
CA LEU A 27 18.84 30.52 -45.11
C LEU A 27 18.03 31.60 -44.37
N VAL A 28 17.90 31.51 -43.07
CA VAL A 28 17.66 32.65 -42.18
C VAL A 28 18.44 32.45 -40.89
N GLY A 29 19.13 33.52 -40.49
CA GLY A 29 20.14 33.59 -39.48
C GLY A 29 19.74 33.16 -38.08
N GLY A 30 20.76 32.65 -37.40
CA GLY A 30 20.66 32.13 -36.05
C GLY A 30 20.38 33.18 -34.97
N VAL A 31 19.51 32.81 -34.05
CA VAL A 31 19.58 33.22 -32.64
C VAL A 31 19.68 31.94 -31.86
N ALA A 32 20.90 31.63 -31.40
CA ALA A 32 21.15 30.52 -30.51
C ALA A 32 20.55 30.83 -29.13
N GLY A 33 19.30 30.49 -28.93
CA GLY A 33 18.70 30.35 -27.59
C GLY A 33 19.21 29.08 -26.95
N CYS A 34 20.16 29.21 -26.02
CA CYS A 34 20.50 28.09 -25.12
C CYS A 34 19.27 27.72 -24.30
N ALA A 35 18.50 26.74 -24.76
CA ALA A 35 17.60 26.00 -23.90
C ALA A 35 18.47 25.21 -22.93
N ALA A 36 18.61 25.73 -21.72
CA ALA A 36 19.19 24.96 -20.62
C ALA A 36 18.29 23.73 -20.38
N THR A 37 18.70 22.59 -20.88
CA THR A 37 18.17 21.31 -20.45
C THR A 37 18.55 21.14 -18.98
N THR A 38 17.66 21.53 -18.07
CA THR A 38 17.78 21.17 -16.66
C THR A 38 17.64 19.67 -16.57
N SER A 39 18.77 18.99 -16.53
CA SER A 39 18.79 17.57 -16.12
C SER A 39 18.06 17.46 -14.79
N PRO A 40 17.17 16.47 -14.61
CA PRO A 40 16.57 16.24 -13.31
C PRO A 40 17.70 16.05 -12.29
N PRO A 41 17.56 16.57 -11.06
CA PRO A 41 18.58 16.42 -10.03
C PRO A 41 18.87 14.92 -9.85
N PRO A 42 20.14 14.53 -9.65
CA PRO A 42 20.50 13.14 -9.45
C PRO A 42 19.70 12.59 -8.27
N ALA A 43 18.97 11.49 -8.50
CA ALA A 43 18.21 10.82 -7.48
C ALA A 43 19.17 10.46 -6.34
N THR A 44 18.86 10.91 -5.13
CA THR A 44 19.67 10.68 -3.94
C THR A 44 19.90 9.19 -3.76
N SER A 45 21.17 8.77 -3.71
CA SER A 45 21.53 7.40 -3.33
C SER A 45 20.99 7.14 -1.92
N VAL A 46 20.37 5.96 -1.72
CA VAL A 46 19.93 5.55 -0.38
C VAL A 46 21.16 5.45 0.50
N ASP A 47 21.22 6.28 1.52
CA ASP A 47 22.29 6.20 2.52
C ASP A 47 22.08 4.92 3.35
N PRO A 48 23.00 3.93 3.31
CA PRO A 48 22.83 2.67 4.05
C PRO A 48 22.69 2.84 5.56
N SER A 49 23.17 3.97 6.09
CA SER A 49 23.07 4.29 7.53
C SER A 49 21.71 4.85 7.93
N LYS A 50 20.89 5.27 6.95
CA LYS A 50 19.56 5.85 7.21
C LYS A 50 18.48 4.78 7.11
N ALA A 51 17.76 4.58 8.22
CA ALA A 51 16.54 3.82 8.25
C ALA A 51 15.36 4.78 8.41
N GLN A 52 14.44 4.83 7.43
CA GLN A 52 13.29 5.74 7.46
C GLN A 52 12.06 5.16 6.78
N ILE A 53 10.89 5.63 7.22
CA ILE A 53 9.60 5.31 6.60
C ILE A 53 8.91 6.61 6.23
N THR A 54 8.43 6.75 4.98
CA THR A 54 7.73 7.92 4.48
C THR A 54 6.32 7.55 4.04
N VAL A 55 5.29 8.22 4.59
CA VAL A 55 3.90 8.02 4.18
C VAL A 55 3.65 8.74 2.87
N LEU A 56 3.38 7.98 1.80
CA LEU A 56 3.13 8.50 0.45
C LEU A 56 1.64 8.55 0.11
N TYR A 57 0.80 7.80 0.80
CA TYR A 57 -0.62 7.72 0.52
C TYR A 57 -1.41 7.50 1.81
N ASP A 58 -2.35 8.39 2.10
CA ASP A 58 -3.31 8.28 3.21
C ASP A 58 -4.45 9.29 3.03
N ALA A 59 -5.57 9.05 3.71
CA ALA A 59 -6.77 9.91 3.68
C ALA A 59 -6.63 11.19 4.52
N PHE A 60 -5.60 11.30 5.36
CA PHE A 60 -5.35 12.49 6.19
C PHE A 60 -3.88 12.93 6.13
N GLY A 61 -3.63 14.20 6.36
CA GLY A 61 -2.28 14.76 6.33
C GLY A 61 -2.26 16.27 6.31
N LYS A 62 -1.10 16.86 6.61
CA LYS A 62 -0.88 18.31 6.72
C LYS A 62 -0.21 18.92 5.48
N VAL A 63 0.34 18.10 4.57
CA VAL A 63 1.10 18.58 3.40
C VAL A 63 0.15 18.98 2.27
N SER A 64 0.03 20.27 2.01
CA SER A 64 -0.90 20.83 1.00
C SER A 64 -0.53 20.48 -0.46
N ALA A 65 0.75 20.17 -0.73
CA ALA A 65 1.21 19.78 -2.06
C ALA A 65 0.89 18.31 -2.41
N MET A 66 0.44 17.51 -1.41
CA MET A 66 0.09 16.12 -1.59
C MET A 66 -1.44 15.94 -1.57
N GLN A 67 -1.94 15.05 -2.39
CA GLN A 67 -3.35 14.75 -2.48
C GLN A 67 -3.74 13.62 -1.52
N LYS A 68 -4.74 13.88 -0.66
CA LYS A 68 -5.36 12.90 0.22
C LYS A 68 -6.34 12.05 -0.58
N ASP A 69 -6.31 10.75 -0.34
CA ASP A 69 -7.29 9.82 -0.88
C ASP A 69 -7.36 8.58 0.03
N TRP A 70 -8.48 7.86 0.00
CA TRP A 70 -8.64 6.65 0.78
C TRP A 70 -7.75 5.55 0.21
N GLY A 71 -6.76 5.12 0.98
CA GLY A 71 -5.80 4.10 0.61
C GLY A 71 -4.51 4.25 1.41
N TYR A 72 -3.55 3.35 1.19
CA TYR A 72 -2.30 3.36 1.92
C TYR A 72 -1.09 3.06 1.04
N ALA A 73 -0.02 3.79 1.23
CA ALA A 73 1.31 3.44 0.71
C ALA A 73 2.41 4.11 1.54
N VAL A 74 3.47 3.38 1.83
CA VAL A 74 4.67 3.92 2.47
C VAL A 74 5.94 3.50 1.74
N LEU A 75 6.90 4.42 1.66
CA LEU A 75 8.25 4.14 1.20
C LEU A 75 9.13 3.86 2.41
N ILE A 76 9.94 2.81 2.34
CA ILE A 76 10.84 2.37 3.39
C ILE A 76 12.26 2.35 2.82
N ASP A 77 13.15 3.14 3.39
CA ASP A 77 14.59 3.05 3.17
C ASP A 77 15.21 2.36 4.38
N HIS A 78 15.79 1.16 4.19
CA HIS A 78 16.39 0.39 5.26
C HIS A 78 17.51 -0.51 4.75
N GLY A 79 18.67 -0.47 5.41
CA GLY A 79 19.82 -1.31 5.08
C GLY A 79 20.29 -1.15 3.62
N GLY A 80 20.23 0.06 3.08
CA GLY A 80 20.57 0.38 1.69
C GLY A 80 19.52 -0.05 0.66
N ARG A 81 18.36 -0.57 1.10
CA ARG A 81 17.24 -0.96 0.23
C ARG A 81 16.13 0.07 0.27
N ARG A 82 15.47 0.21 -0.86
CA ARG A 82 14.27 1.04 -1.03
C ARG A 82 13.07 0.15 -1.35
N ILE A 83 12.11 0.13 -0.45
CA ILE A 83 10.94 -0.75 -0.48
C ILE A 83 9.68 0.10 -0.55
N LEU A 84 8.78 -0.19 -1.48
CA LEU A 84 7.43 0.35 -1.43
C LEU A 84 6.51 -0.70 -0.79
N PHE A 85 5.73 -0.28 0.19
CA PHE A 85 4.69 -1.11 0.80
C PHE A 85 3.33 -0.52 0.42
N ASP A 86 2.52 -1.26 -0.33
CA ASP A 86 1.28 -0.87 -0.99
C ASP A 86 1.41 0.29 -1.99
N THR A 87 0.34 0.57 -2.74
CA THR A 87 0.34 1.55 -3.84
C THR A 87 -0.84 2.53 -3.79
N GLY A 88 -1.67 2.47 -2.75
CA GLY A 88 -2.88 3.30 -2.65
C GLY A 88 -3.98 2.91 -3.63
N ASN A 89 -5.00 3.76 -3.72
CA ASN A 89 -6.23 3.53 -4.48
C ASN A 89 -6.17 4.02 -5.93
N ASN A 90 -5.43 5.10 -6.18
CA ASN A 90 -5.44 5.80 -7.46
C ASN A 90 -4.01 6.01 -7.99
N PRO A 91 -3.71 5.58 -9.24
CA PRO A 91 -2.38 5.71 -9.83
C PRO A 91 -1.92 7.16 -9.99
N ASP A 92 -2.82 8.11 -10.29
CA ASP A 92 -2.46 9.51 -10.49
C ASP A 92 -2.14 10.19 -9.15
N VAL A 93 -2.86 9.84 -8.10
CA VAL A 93 -2.59 10.32 -6.73
C VAL A 93 -1.24 9.80 -6.23
N LEU A 94 -0.93 8.51 -6.46
CA LEU A 94 0.39 7.96 -6.12
C LEU A 94 1.50 8.70 -6.87
N ALA A 95 1.33 8.95 -8.18
CA ALA A 95 2.28 9.68 -9.02
C ALA A 95 2.52 11.10 -8.52
N GLN A 96 1.43 11.83 -8.23
CA GLN A 96 1.49 13.20 -7.69
C GLN A 96 2.21 13.23 -6.33
N ASN A 97 1.87 12.33 -5.44
CA ASN A 97 2.44 12.28 -4.09
C ASN A 97 3.91 11.87 -4.10
N ALA A 98 4.30 10.90 -4.94
CA ALA A 98 5.70 10.54 -5.14
C ALA A 98 6.52 11.74 -5.66
N THR A 99 5.96 12.48 -6.64
CA THR A 99 6.58 13.71 -7.18
C THR A 99 6.71 14.77 -6.10
N ALA A 100 5.65 15.05 -5.33
CA ALA A 100 5.66 16.05 -4.26
C ALA A 100 6.69 15.74 -3.16
N LYS A 101 6.96 14.45 -2.91
CA LYS A 101 8.00 13.98 -1.97
C LYS A 101 9.38 13.81 -2.61
N ASN A 102 9.52 14.08 -3.91
CA ASN A 102 10.75 13.84 -4.68
C ASN A 102 11.21 12.36 -4.58
N VAL A 103 10.26 11.44 -4.65
CA VAL A 103 10.48 10.00 -4.60
C VAL A 103 10.49 9.43 -6.01
N ASP A 104 11.58 8.76 -6.37
CA ASP A 104 11.72 8.04 -7.63
C ASP A 104 11.36 6.56 -7.44
N LEU A 105 10.16 6.16 -7.89
CA LEU A 105 9.68 4.78 -7.81
C LEU A 105 10.29 3.85 -8.88
N SER A 106 11.07 4.37 -9.83
CA SER A 106 11.84 3.54 -10.77
C SER A 106 13.03 2.84 -10.09
N ARG A 107 13.42 3.27 -8.90
CA ARG A 107 14.60 2.81 -8.15
C ARG A 107 14.25 2.00 -6.89
N LEU A 108 13.17 1.23 -6.94
CA LEU A 108 12.80 0.31 -5.87
C LEU A 108 13.56 -1.00 -6.00
N ASP A 109 14.01 -1.56 -4.89
CA ASP A 109 14.54 -2.93 -4.84
C ASP A 109 13.42 -3.96 -4.95
N PHE A 110 12.31 -3.71 -4.27
CA PHE A 110 11.10 -4.50 -4.37
C PHE A 110 9.89 -3.76 -3.80
N VAL A 111 8.72 -4.34 -4.04
CA VAL A 111 7.43 -3.88 -3.52
C VAL A 111 6.80 -5.00 -2.70
N VAL A 112 6.06 -4.63 -1.67
CA VAL A 112 5.21 -5.54 -0.90
C VAL A 112 3.76 -5.08 -1.07
N MET A 113 2.91 -5.95 -1.58
CA MET A 113 1.46 -5.76 -1.58
C MET A 113 0.89 -6.45 -0.36
N SER A 114 0.24 -5.70 0.52
CA SER A 114 -0.32 -6.27 1.74
C SER A 114 -1.46 -7.24 1.44
N HIS A 115 -2.44 -6.84 0.65
CA HIS A 115 -3.61 -7.65 0.30
C HIS A 115 -4.33 -7.14 -0.96
N ARG A 116 -5.42 -7.80 -1.37
CA ARG A 116 -6.11 -7.58 -2.66
C ARG A 116 -7.14 -6.44 -2.69
N HIS A 117 -7.30 -5.62 -1.66
CA HIS A 117 -8.23 -4.50 -1.72
C HIS A 117 -7.72 -3.38 -2.63
N GLY A 118 -8.65 -2.75 -3.35
CA GLY A 118 -8.34 -1.75 -4.37
C GLY A 118 -7.58 -0.55 -3.85
N ASP A 119 -7.87 -0.13 -2.64
CA ASP A 119 -7.23 1.00 -1.95
C ASP A 119 -5.78 0.74 -1.49
N HIS A 120 -5.27 -0.47 -1.72
CA HIS A 120 -3.85 -0.85 -1.55
C HIS A 120 -3.15 -1.15 -2.87
N MET A 121 -3.87 -1.64 -3.88
CA MET A 121 -3.29 -2.10 -5.14
C MET A 121 -3.61 -1.21 -6.35
N GLY A 122 -4.44 -0.19 -6.19
CA GLY A 122 -4.91 0.66 -7.30
C GLY A 122 -3.78 1.38 -8.04
N GLY A 123 -2.70 1.73 -7.35
CA GLY A 123 -1.52 2.38 -7.95
C GLY A 123 -0.57 1.46 -8.71
N ILE A 124 -0.80 0.13 -8.76
CA ILE A 124 0.11 -0.82 -9.46
C ILE A 124 0.28 -0.43 -10.93
N ALA A 125 -0.76 0.07 -11.61
CA ALA A 125 -0.67 0.48 -13.01
C ALA A 125 0.39 1.56 -13.23
N TYR A 126 0.44 2.58 -12.37
CA TYR A 126 1.48 3.60 -12.41
C TYR A 126 2.86 3.02 -12.08
N LEU A 127 2.94 2.20 -11.04
CA LEU A 127 4.19 1.54 -10.65
C LEU A 127 4.79 0.75 -11.82
N LEU A 128 4.00 -0.07 -12.49
CA LEU A 128 4.47 -0.88 -13.63
C LEU A 128 4.85 -0.03 -14.85
N ASN A 129 4.27 1.15 -15.01
CA ASN A 129 4.65 2.09 -16.07
C ASN A 129 6.07 2.66 -15.80
N VAL A 130 6.39 3.00 -14.55
CA VAL A 130 7.70 3.60 -14.20
C VAL A 130 8.77 2.56 -13.84
N ASN A 131 8.36 1.34 -13.40
CA ASN A 131 9.25 0.27 -13.00
C ASN A 131 8.68 -1.12 -13.39
N PRO A 132 8.64 -1.45 -14.69
CA PRO A 132 7.92 -2.62 -15.22
C PRO A 132 8.49 -3.98 -14.78
N LYS A 133 9.73 -4.01 -14.28
CA LYS A 133 10.41 -5.25 -13.86
C LYS A 133 10.57 -5.39 -12.35
N VAL A 134 10.04 -4.44 -11.58
CA VAL A 134 10.19 -4.48 -10.13
C VAL A 134 9.61 -5.79 -9.58
N LYS A 135 10.31 -6.38 -8.62
CA LYS A 135 9.82 -7.55 -7.90
C LYS A 135 8.70 -7.11 -6.95
N ILE A 136 7.57 -7.82 -6.99
CA ILE A 136 6.41 -7.52 -6.15
C ILE A 136 6.07 -8.75 -5.33
N TYR A 137 6.30 -8.71 -4.03
CA TYR A 137 5.79 -9.72 -3.11
C TYR A 137 4.31 -9.48 -2.88
N ALA A 138 3.49 -10.52 -3.06
CA ALA A 138 2.03 -10.45 -2.95
C ALA A 138 1.47 -11.70 -2.27
N PRO A 139 0.29 -11.63 -1.64
CA PRO A 139 -0.34 -12.79 -1.03
C PRO A 139 -0.63 -13.89 -2.06
N LYS A 140 -0.31 -15.13 -1.73
CA LYS A 140 -0.78 -16.30 -2.48
C LYS A 140 -2.21 -16.62 -2.05
N GLU A 141 -3.14 -16.39 -2.93
CA GLU A 141 -4.55 -16.68 -2.73
C GLU A 141 -5.02 -17.74 -3.73
N GLY A 142 -6.10 -18.47 -3.41
CA GLY A 142 -6.61 -19.52 -4.28
C GLY A 142 -7.09 -19.00 -5.63
N PHE A 143 -7.78 -17.86 -5.64
CA PHE A 143 -8.33 -17.19 -6.83
C PHE A 143 -8.09 -15.68 -6.76
N GLY A 144 -6.90 -15.27 -6.35
CA GLY A 144 -6.58 -13.88 -6.12
C GLY A 144 -6.23 -13.09 -7.39
N VAL A 145 -6.29 -11.78 -7.31
CA VAL A 145 -5.97 -10.85 -8.40
C VAL A 145 -4.51 -10.94 -8.87
N TYR A 146 -3.64 -11.49 -8.04
CA TYR A 146 -2.22 -11.71 -8.35
C TYR A 146 -1.95 -12.99 -9.16
N GLY A 147 -3.02 -13.75 -9.48
CA GLY A 147 -2.94 -15.05 -10.13
C GLY A 147 -2.82 -16.21 -9.14
N ALA A 148 -3.10 -17.41 -9.60
CA ALA A 148 -3.01 -18.62 -8.81
C ALA A 148 -2.76 -19.86 -9.70
N ASP A 149 -2.09 -20.85 -9.13
CA ASP A 149 -1.95 -22.18 -9.69
C ASP A 149 -2.72 -23.16 -8.80
N LEU A 150 -3.65 -23.92 -9.39
CA LEU A 150 -4.40 -24.95 -8.70
C LEU A 150 -4.18 -26.33 -9.33
N PRO A 151 -4.11 -27.40 -8.54
CA PRO A 151 -4.08 -28.75 -9.09
C PRO A 151 -5.42 -29.04 -9.78
N SER A 152 -5.43 -29.82 -10.88
CA SER A 152 -6.66 -30.18 -11.60
C SER A 152 -7.63 -31.03 -10.76
N THR A 153 -7.24 -31.40 -9.54
CA THR A 153 -8.10 -32.06 -8.57
C THR A 153 -9.01 -31.10 -7.79
N PHE A 154 -8.90 -29.77 -8.01
CA PHE A 154 -9.71 -28.79 -7.30
C PHE A 154 -11.22 -28.90 -7.63
N TYR A 155 -11.58 -29.47 -8.80
CA TYR A 155 -12.96 -29.73 -9.16
C TYR A 155 -13.29 -31.23 -9.22
N ARG A 156 -14.56 -31.54 -9.02
CA ARG A 156 -15.06 -32.91 -9.16
C ARG A 156 -15.19 -33.28 -10.63
N LYS A 157 -14.78 -34.49 -10.99
CA LYS A 157 -14.88 -35.04 -12.35
C LYS A 157 -16.06 -35.98 -12.42
N ASP A 158 -16.74 -36.02 -13.59
CA ASP A 158 -17.77 -37.00 -13.90
C ASP A 158 -17.41 -37.70 -15.21
N ALA A 159 -17.01 -38.97 -15.10
CA ALA A 159 -16.61 -39.77 -16.21
C ALA A 159 -17.79 -40.27 -17.08
N SER A 160 -19.04 -40.15 -16.59
CA SER A 160 -20.23 -40.53 -17.36
C SER A 160 -20.60 -39.53 -18.43
N LEU A 161 -20.08 -38.30 -18.36
CA LEU A 161 -20.29 -37.31 -19.39
C LEU A 161 -19.48 -37.63 -20.64
N PRO A 162 -19.99 -37.32 -21.84
CA PRO A 162 -19.21 -37.46 -23.08
C PRO A 162 -18.02 -36.48 -23.08
N PRO A 163 -16.93 -36.75 -23.79
CA PRO A 163 -15.69 -35.97 -23.75
C PRO A 163 -15.92 -34.45 -23.92
N GLU A 164 -16.76 -34.06 -24.90
CA GLU A 164 -17.08 -32.65 -25.24
C GLU A 164 -17.80 -31.87 -24.13
N GLN A 165 -18.29 -32.55 -23.11
CA GLN A 165 -18.87 -31.94 -21.91
C GLN A 165 -17.95 -31.99 -20.68
N ARG A 166 -16.75 -32.60 -20.85
CA ARG A 166 -15.77 -32.65 -19.78
C ARG A 166 -14.69 -31.60 -19.98
N TYR A 167 -14.25 -30.95 -18.91
CA TYR A 167 -13.16 -29.99 -19.00
C TYR A 167 -11.92 -30.64 -19.62
N TYR A 168 -11.36 -29.99 -20.68
CA TYR A 168 -10.24 -30.49 -21.44
C TYR A 168 -10.47 -31.92 -22.03
N ASP A 169 -11.67 -32.21 -22.50
CA ASP A 169 -12.08 -33.50 -23.01
C ASP A 169 -11.79 -34.66 -22.04
N GLY A 170 -11.74 -34.39 -20.75
CA GLY A 170 -11.45 -35.31 -19.67
C GLY A 170 -9.96 -35.49 -19.34
N ALA A 171 -9.06 -34.80 -20.04
CA ALA A 171 -7.60 -34.85 -19.83
C ALA A 171 -7.01 -33.47 -19.45
N PRO A 172 -7.40 -32.88 -18.31
CA PRO A 172 -6.90 -31.56 -17.90
C PRO A 172 -5.40 -31.61 -17.59
N PRO A 173 -4.68 -30.47 -17.75
CA PRO A 173 -3.31 -30.35 -17.28
C PRO A 173 -3.22 -30.63 -15.78
N ALA A 174 -2.08 -31.13 -15.30
CA ALA A 174 -1.88 -31.40 -13.86
C ALA A 174 -2.07 -30.14 -12.98
N VAL A 175 -1.68 -29.00 -13.53
CA VAL A 175 -1.81 -27.69 -12.89
C VAL A 175 -2.58 -26.75 -13.81
N MET A 176 -3.62 -26.12 -13.28
CA MET A 176 -4.41 -25.09 -13.95
C MET A 176 -3.94 -23.71 -13.48
N ARG A 177 -3.59 -22.85 -14.42
CA ARG A 177 -3.11 -21.49 -14.14
C ARG A 177 -4.23 -20.49 -14.36
N PHE A 178 -4.44 -19.67 -13.34
CA PHE A 178 -5.38 -18.55 -13.41
C PHE A 178 -4.61 -17.26 -13.68
N GLY A 179 -5.11 -16.47 -14.62
CA GLY A 179 -4.49 -15.19 -14.96
C GLY A 179 -4.52 -14.20 -13.79
N ALA A 180 -3.58 -13.25 -13.79
CA ALA A 180 -3.56 -12.10 -12.87
C ALA A 180 -4.16 -10.87 -13.56
N ALA A 181 -4.62 -9.90 -12.77
CA ALA A 181 -5.06 -8.59 -13.28
C ALA A 181 -3.90 -7.83 -13.98
N TRP A 182 -2.67 -8.13 -13.59
CA TRP A 182 -1.43 -7.60 -14.19
C TRP A 182 -0.52 -8.74 -14.64
N PRO A 183 -0.77 -9.38 -15.79
CA PRO A 183 -0.04 -10.58 -16.21
C PRO A 183 1.45 -10.34 -16.50
N GLY A 184 1.84 -9.09 -16.75
CA GLY A 184 3.26 -8.69 -16.94
C GLY A 184 4.00 -8.36 -15.65
N ALA A 185 3.34 -8.35 -14.49
CA ALA A 185 3.97 -8.02 -13.22
C ALA A 185 4.82 -9.18 -12.69
N ASN A 186 5.98 -8.87 -12.11
CA ASN A 186 6.89 -9.84 -11.51
C ASN A 186 6.47 -10.20 -10.08
N PHE A 187 5.31 -10.88 -9.93
CA PHE A 187 4.81 -11.30 -8.63
C PHE A 187 5.58 -12.49 -8.06
N GLN A 188 5.94 -12.35 -6.78
CA GLN A 188 6.44 -13.42 -5.91
C GLN A 188 5.37 -13.71 -4.86
N LEU A 189 4.64 -14.81 -5.05
CA LEU A 189 3.48 -15.14 -4.20
C LEU A 189 3.92 -15.77 -2.89
N ILE A 190 3.42 -15.21 -1.77
CA ILE A 190 3.78 -15.58 -0.39
C ILE A 190 2.58 -16.21 0.31
N ASP A 191 2.76 -17.41 0.85
CA ASP A 191 1.70 -18.15 1.57
C ASP A 191 2.04 -18.45 3.04
N LYS A 192 3.26 -18.12 3.48
CA LYS A 192 3.74 -18.34 4.85
C LYS A 192 4.73 -17.25 5.25
N ASN A 193 5.02 -17.16 6.54
CA ASN A 193 6.06 -16.27 7.05
C ASN A 193 7.39 -16.57 6.37
N THR A 194 8.03 -15.54 5.82
CA THR A 194 9.21 -15.69 4.96
C THR A 194 10.18 -14.55 5.17
N GLU A 195 11.45 -14.84 5.43
CA GLU A 195 12.51 -13.84 5.33
C GLU A 195 12.84 -13.62 3.84
N ILE A 196 12.69 -12.39 3.37
CA ILE A 196 12.86 -12.02 1.94
C ILE A 196 14.18 -11.30 1.66
N ALA A 197 14.81 -10.79 2.71
CA ALA A 197 16.16 -10.23 2.72
C ALA A 197 16.67 -10.26 4.17
N PRO A 198 17.99 -10.19 4.42
CA PRO A 198 18.53 -10.21 5.78
C PRO A 198 17.83 -9.23 6.71
N GLY A 199 17.19 -9.75 7.77
CA GLY A 199 16.41 -9.00 8.74
C GLY A 199 15.10 -8.40 8.23
N VAL A 200 14.62 -8.78 7.03
CA VAL A 200 13.37 -8.30 6.44
C VAL A 200 12.43 -9.48 6.22
N HIS A 201 11.35 -9.51 6.96
CA HIS A 201 10.43 -10.64 7.01
C HIS A 201 9.02 -10.23 6.55
N LEU A 202 8.35 -11.11 5.85
CA LEU A 202 6.91 -11.03 5.57
C LEU A 202 6.17 -11.96 6.53
N ILE A 203 5.23 -11.38 7.27
CA ILE A 203 4.26 -12.10 8.09
C ILE A 203 3.03 -12.33 7.23
N SER A 204 2.65 -13.59 7.01
CA SER A 204 1.52 -13.98 6.18
C SER A 204 0.44 -14.59 7.05
N LEU A 205 -0.65 -13.86 7.26
CA LEU A 205 -1.81 -14.32 8.03
C LEU A 205 -3.07 -14.32 7.15
N VAL A 206 -4.02 -15.16 7.52
CA VAL A 206 -5.34 -15.23 6.88
C VAL A 206 -6.37 -14.68 7.85
N SER A 207 -7.25 -13.81 7.37
CA SER A 207 -8.32 -13.27 8.18
C SER A 207 -9.39 -14.33 8.47
N ASP A 208 -9.80 -14.41 9.73
CA ASP A 208 -10.95 -15.18 10.22
C ASP A 208 -12.16 -14.28 10.58
N LYS A 209 -12.09 -13.00 10.21
CA LYS A 209 -13.10 -12.00 10.56
C LYS A 209 -14.25 -11.98 9.56
N PRO A 210 -15.50 -11.84 10.02
CA PRO A 210 -16.64 -11.62 9.13
C PRO A 210 -16.40 -10.44 8.17
N GLY A 211 -16.73 -10.62 6.90
CA GLY A 211 -16.51 -9.62 5.83
C GLY A 211 -15.14 -9.68 5.17
N THR A 212 -14.14 -10.31 5.79
CA THR A 212 -12.80 -10.51 5.23
C THR A 212 -12.32 -11.96 5.41
N LEU A 213 -13.24 -12.91 5.52
CA LEU A 213 -12.90 -14.33 5.62
C LEU A 213 -12.01 -14.76 4.45
N GLU A 214 -11.00 -15.57 4.76
CA GLU A 214 -10.04 -16.14 3.82
C GLU A 214 -9.13 -15.11 3.12
N LEU A 215 -9.25 -13.81 3.44
CA LEU A 215 -8.34 -12.80 2.95
C LEU A 215 -6.95 -13.03 3.55
N ARG A 216 -5.98 -13.32 2.70
CA ARG A 216 -4.57 -13.37 3.10
C ARG A 216 -3.98 -11.97 3.09
N GLU A 217 -3.33 -11.61 4.17
CA GLU A 217 -2.64 -10.32 4.29
C GLU A 217 -1.18 -10.51 4.69
N LEU A 218 -0.29 -9.76 4.04
CA LEU A 218 1.12 -9.67 4.35
C LEU A 218 1.38 -8.41 5.16
N SER A 219 2.14 -8.55 6.23
CA SER A 219 2.74 -7.44 6.97
C SER A 219 4.26 -7.54 6.86
N LEU A 220 4.94 -6.40 6.85
CA LEU A 220 6.40 -6.35 6.82
C LEU A 220 6.93 -6.20 8.24
N ALA A 221 7.85 -7.06 8.65
CA ALA A 221 8.58 -6.94 9.91
C ALA A 221 10.08 -6.80 9.63
N ILE A 222 10.67 -5.72 10.12
CA ILE A 222 12.11 -5.46 10.01
C ILE A 222 12.73 -5.69 11.37
N ASP A 223 13.70 -6.60 11.44
CA ASP A 223 14.52 -6.80 12.63
C ASP A 223 15.51 -5.63 12.77
N SER A 224 15.48 -4.95 13.89
CA SER A 224 16.37 -3.84 14.18
C SER A 224 17.01 -4.00 15.57
N PRO A 225 18.14 -3.32 15.85
CA PRO A 225 18.77 -3.33 17.16
C PRO A 225 17.84 -2.90 18.31
N ASP A 226 16.86 -2.05 18.00
CA ASP A 226 15.90 -1.51 18.97
C ASP A 226 14.68 -2.43 19.16
N GLY A 227 14.44 -3.39 18.25
CA GLY A 227 13.31 -4.31 18.21
C GLY A 227 12.65 -4.35 16.83
N ALA A 228 11.59 -5.15 16.67
CA ALA A 228 10.88 -5.25 15.41
C ALA A 228 10.18 -3.94 15.05
N VAL A 229 10.35 -3.50 13.79
CA VAL A 229 9.57 -2.45 13.14
C VAL A 229 8.54 -3.14 12.24
N ILE A 230 7.25 -2.91 12.50
CA ILE A 230 6.15 -3.60 11.81
C ILE A 230 5.39 -2.60 10.96
N VAL A 231 5.28 -2.87 9.65
CA VAL A 231 4.47 -2.10 8.71
C VAL A 231 3.29 -2.96 8.27
N VAL A 232 2.09 -2.43 8.43
CA VAL A 232 0.83 -3.11 8.13
C VAL A 232 0.00 -2.33 7.12
N GLY A 233 -0.79 -3.05 6.28
CA GLY A 233 -1.76 -2.44 5.38
C GLY A 233 -3.05 -2.09 6.10
N CYS A 234 -3.93 -3.07 6.25
CA CYS A 234 -5.19 -2.93 6.99
C CYS A 234 -5.24 -3.69 8.30
N SER A 235 -4.48 -4.75 8.45
CA SER A 235 -4.54 -5.65 9.62
C SER A 235 -5.85 -6.43 9.74
N HIS A 236 -6.41 -6.91 8.62
CA HIS A 236 -7.64 -7.71 8.62
C HIS A 236 -7.58 -8.96 9.52
N PRO A 237 -6.44 -9.66 9.64
CA PRO A 237 -6.34 -10.77 10.60
C PRO A 237 -6.42 -10.34 12.07
N GLY A 238 -6.22 -9.07 12.35
CA GLY A 238 -6.10 -8.44 13.67
C GLY A 238 -4.69 -7.96 13.93
N ILE A 239 -4.55 -6.68 14.27
CA ILE A 239 -3.24 -6.07 14.57
C ILE A 239 -2.53 -6.76 15.74
N ASP A 240 -3.26 -7.22 16.74
CA ASP A 240 -2.73 -7.97 17.87
C ASP A 240 -2.13 -9.32 17.45
N LYS A 241 -2.77 -10.05 16.52
CA LYS A 241 -2.26 -11.31 15.96
C LYS A 241 -1.00 -11.07 15.10
N ILE A 242 -0.97 -9.98 14.34
CA ILE A 242 0.19 -9.61 13.53
C ILE A 242 1.38 -9.31 14.45
N VAL A 243 1.17 -8.49 15.48
CA VAL A 243 2.20 -8.15 16.48
C VAL A 243 2.67 -9.40 17.23
N GLU A 244 1.76 -10.28 17.65
CA GLU A 244 2.11 -11.56 18.27
C GLU A 244 3.01 -12.42 17.37
N THR A 245 2.66 -12.52 16.09
CA THR A 245 3.46 -13.27 15.11
C THR A 245 4.84 -12.63 14.90
N ALA A 246 4.93 -11.30 14.91
CA ALA A 246 6.19 -10.57 14.75
C ALA A 246 7.17 -10.80 15.91
N THR A 247 6.71 -11.23 17.08
CA THR A 247 7.61 -11.55 18.21
C THR A 247 8.59 -12.71 17.91
N VAL A 248 8.30 -13.51 16.87
CA VAL A 248 9.23 -14.55 16.39
C VAL A 248 10.42 -13.93 15.65
N VAL A 249 10.22 -12.78 15.00
CA VAL A 249 11.30 -12.02 14.33
C VAL A 249 12.18 -11.33 15.38
N ASN A 250 11.55 -10.57 16.28
CA ASN A 250 12.19 -9.98 17.43
C ASN A 250 11.20 -9.89 18.60
N PRO A 251 11.53 -10.43 19.80
CA PRO A 251 10.59 -10.42 20.93
C PRO A 251 10.27 -9.01 21.45
N ARG A 252 11.09 -8.01 21.14
CA ARG A 252 10.79 -6.60 21.44
C ARG A 252 10.11 -5.99 20.23
N ILE A 253 8.94 -5.38 20.42
CA ILE A 253 8.22 -4.66 19.37
C ILE A 253 8.50 -3.16 19.54
N HIS A 254 9.32 -2.64 18.63
CA HIS A 254 9.78 -1.26 18.71
C HIS A 254 8.79 -0.26 18.10
N PHE A 255 8.31 -0.52 16.88
CA PHE A 255 7.48 0.43 16.16
C PHE A 255 6.43 -0.27 15.30
N VAL A 256 5.17 0.16 15.39
CA VAL A 256 4.07 -0.36 14.58
C VAL A 256 3.44 0.80 13.81
N ILE A 257 3.39 0.70 12.49
CA ILE A 257 2.86 1.73 11.59
C ILE A 257 1.92 1.14 10.54
N GLY A 258 0.82 1.85 10.24
CA GLY A 258 -0.16 1.53 9.19
C GLY A 258 -1.59 1.44 9.70
N GLY A 259 -2.46 0.77 8.95
CA GLY A 259 -3.88 0.62 9.27
C GLY A 259 -4.15 -0.51 10.27
N PHE A 260 -4.96 -0.25 11.30
CA PHE A 260 -5.31 -1.24 12.33
C PHE A 260 -6.72 -1.82 12.17
N HIS A 261 -7.43 -1.42 11.11
CA HIS A 261 -8.77 -1.87 10.73
C HIS A 261 -9.81 -1.82 11.86
N LEU A 262 -9.78 -0.75 12.67
CA LEU A 262 -10.71 -0.52 13.78
C LEU A 262 -11.74 0.56 13.48
N VAL A 263 -11.81 1.04 12.24
CA VAL A 263 -12.68 2.14 11.79
C VAL A 263 -14.18 1.88 12.05
N VAL A 264 -14.60 0.61 12.10
CA VAL A 264 -15.98 0.19 12.36
C VAL A 264 -16.13 -0.51 13.72
N SER A 265 -15.08 -0.56 14.53
CA SER A 265 -15.08 -1.23 15.83
C SER A 265 -15.79 -0.39 16.90
N ASN A 266 -16.41 -1.05 17.86
CA ASN A 266 -16.95 -0.41 19.04
C ASN A 266 -15.84 -0.07 20.06
N ASP A 267 -16.13 0.79 21.02
CA ASP A 267 -15.15 1.28 21.99
C ASP A 267 -14.54 0.17 22.84
N ALA A 268 -15.31 -0.88 23.18
CA ALA A 268 -14.80 -1.99 23.97
C ALA A 268 -13.73 -2.81 23.22
N ASP A 269 -13.94 -3.04 21.92
CA ASP A 269 -12.96 -3.73 21.08
C ASP A 269 -11.73 -2.84 20.86
N ILE A 270 -11.90 -1.54 20.68
CA ILE A 270 -10.81 -0.57 20.57
C ILE A 270 -9.95 -0.61 21.85
N GLU A 271 -10.55 -0.48 23.02
CA GLU A 271 -9.82 -0.51 24.31
C GLU A 271 -9.10 -1.84 24.55
N LYS A 272 -9.71 -2.95 24.18
CA LYS A 272 -9.08 -4.28 24.24
C LYS A 272 -7.81 -4.35 23.39
N ILE A 273 -7.86 -3.88 22.16
CA ILE A 273 -6.70 -3.87 21.26
C ILE A 273 -5.62 -2.92 21.75
N VAL A 274 -5.99 -1.69 22.15
CA VAL A 274 -5.06 -0.69 22.66
C VAL A 274 -4.33 -1.20 23.92
N THR A 275 -5.07 -1.83 24.83
CA THR A 275 -4.50 -2.46 26.03
C THR A 275 -3.58 -3.62 25.67
N SER A 276 -3.96 -4.45 24.70
CA SER A 276 -3.12 -5.56 24.23
C SER A 276 -1.80 -5.05 23.66
N LEU A 277 -1.83 -4.04 22.80
CA LEU A 277 -0.61 -3.45 22.21
C LEU A 277 0.30 -2.85 23.29
N ARG A 278 -0.28 -2.12 24.26
CA ARG A 278 0.48 -1.43 25.30
C ARG A 278 1.01 -2.38 26.37
N ASP A 279 0.16 -3.25 26.92
CA ASP A 279 0.44 -3.99 28.15
C ASP A 279 0.90 -5.43 27.90
N LYS A 280 0.27 -6.14 26.94
CA LYS A 280 0.67 -7.52 26.59
C LYS A 280 1.96 -7.52 25.77
N PHE A 281 1.95 -6.78 24.65
CA PHE A 281 3.07 -6.79 23.70
C PHE A 281 4.12 -5.71 24.00
N LYS A 282 3.81 -4.75 24.87
CA LYS A 282 4.71 -3.67 25.27
C LYS A 282 5.29 -2.93 24.06
N VAL A 283 4.45 -2.69 23.05
CA VAL A 283 4.83 -1.94 21.86
C VAL A 283 5.42 -0.60 22.28
N ALA A 284 6.64 -0.29 21.83
CA ALA A 284 7.29 0.94 22.26
C ALA A 284 6.67 2.17 21.61
N TYR A 285 6.44 2.18 20.28
CA TYR A 285 5.88 3.30 19.55
C TYR A 285 4.79 2.84 18.58
N VAL A 286 3.76 3.67 18.39
CA VAL A 286 2.69 3.45 17.42
C VAL A 286 2.50 4.67 16.52
N ALA A 287 2.31 4.42 15.22
CA ALA A 287 2.02 5.43 14.21
C ALA A 287 0.83 4.96 13.34
N PRO A 288 -0.40 4.96 13.91
CA PRO A 288 -1.58 4.47 13.21
C PRO A 288 -1.97 5.39 12.05
N GLY A 289 -2.42 4.78 10.95
CA GLY A 289 -2.87 5.46 9.74
C GLY A 289 -4.12 4.82 9.14
N HIS A 290 -4.49 5.24 7.94
CA HIS A 290 -5.45 4.63 7.06
C HIS A 290 -6.78 4.22 7.77
N CYS A 291 -7.15 2.94 7.74
CA CYS A 291 -8.39 2.37 8.27
C CYS A 291 -8.42 2.18 9.80
N THR A 292 -7.50 2.80 10.55
CA THR A 292 -7.47 2.67 12.03
C THR A 292 -8.72 3.25 12.68
N GLY A 293 -9.26 4.38 12.19
CA GLY A 293 -10.47 5.03 12.71
C GLY A 293 -10.19 6.11 13.76
N GLU A 294 -10.98 7.19 13.71
CA GLU A 294 -10.77 8.38 14.57
C GLU A 294 -10.89 8.08 16.07
N PRO A 295 -11.88 7.29 16.56
CA PRO A 295 -11.93 6.90 17.96
C PRO A 295 -10.68 6.15 18.42
N THR A 296 -10.13 5.28 17.55
CA THR A 296 -8.91 4.53 17.83
C THR A 296 -7.68 5.43 17.90
N PHE A 297 -7.57 6.45 17.04
CA PHE A 297 -6.50 7.46 17.15
C PHE A 297 -6.53 8.11 18.52
N THR A 298 -7.70 8.49 19.01
CA THR A 298 -7.89 9.11 20.33
C THR A 298 -7.48 8.16 21.46
N ALA A 299 -7.92 6.91 21.41
CA ALA A 299 -7.58 5.91 22.42
C ALA A 299 -6.07 5.59 22.45
N LEU A 300 -5.44 5.45 21.28
CA LEU A 300 -4.00 5.24 21.17
C LEU A 300 -3.18 6.44 21.68
N LYS A 301 -3.60 7.68 21.36
CA LYS A 301 -2.96 8.90 21.89
C LYS A 301 -2.99 8.92 23.42
N ARG A 302 -4.14 8.61 24.01
CA ARG A 302 -4.30 8.55 25.47
C ARG A 302 -3.40 7.48 26.09
N ALA A 303 -3.31 6.28 25.45
CA ALA A 303 -2.61 5.14 26.00
C ALA A 303 -1.08 5.20 25.82
N PHE A 304 -0.61 5.75 24.70
CA PHE A 304 0.80 5.78 24.33
C PHE A 304 1.48 7.13 24.62
N THR A 305 0.71 8.21 24.76
CA THR A 305 1.22 9.55 25.07
C THR A 305 2.33 10.00 24.11
N ASP A 306 3.56 10.24 24.59
CA ASP A 306 4.71 10.65 23.76
C ASP A 306 5.21 9.55 22.78
N ARG A 307 4.72 8.31 22.94
CA ARG A 307 5.02 7.17 22.08
C ARG A 307 4.01 6.97 20.95
N TYR A 308 2.97 7.82 20.91
CA TYR A 308 2.09 7.94 19.75
C TYR A 308 2.69 8.94 18.77
N LEU A 309 2.95 8.50 17.54
CA LEU A 309 3.52 9.33 16.50
C LEU A 309 2.46 9.61 15.40
N TYR A 310 2.40 10.84 14.96
CA TYR A 310 1.49 11.24 13.88
C TYR A 310 1.96 10.67 12.54
N ALA A 311 1.09 9.93 11.83
CA ALA A 311 1.41 9.22 10.59
C ALA A 311 0.64 9.71 9.36
N GLY A 312 0.25 10.97 9.31
CA GLY A 312 -0.46 11.51 8.15
C GLY A 312 0.42 11.62 6.91
N LEU A 313 -0.25 11.78 5.76
CA LEU A 313 0.36 11.94 4.44
C LEU A 313 1.53 12.93 4.46
N GLY A 314 2.66 12.54 3.90
CA GLY A 314 3.89 13.32 3.83
C GLY A 314 4.79 13.20 5.07
N THR A 315 4.37 12.49 6.13
CA THR A 315 5.22 12.25 7.30
C THR A 315 6.37 11.30 6.95
N THR A 316 7.57 11.64 7.41
CA THR A 316 8.75 10.77 7.34
C THR A 316 9.23 10.48 8.75
N PHE A 317 9.42 9.20 9.08
CA PHE A 317 9.96 8.72 10.36
C PHE A 317 11.41 8.33 10.16
N ALA A 318 12.34 8.96 10.88
CA ALA A 318 13.67 8.42 11.07
C ALA A 318 13.59 7.34 12.16
N LEU A 319 13.99 6.12 11.80
CA LEU A 319 14.02 4.98 12.71
C LEU A 319 15.29 5.01 13.56
N GLY A 320 15.23 4.51 14.77
CA GLY A 320 16.29 4.44 15.76
C GLY A 320 15.68 4.27 17.15
N ALA A 321 16.48 4.28 18.22
CA ALA A 321 16.03 4.05 19.58
C ALA A 321 14.86 4.97 20.02
N THR A 322 14.79 6.17 19.47
CA THR A 322 13.66 7.08 19.61
C THR A 322 13.27 7.54 18.21
N PRO A 323 12.22 6.96 17.59
CA PRO A 323 11.76 7.37 16.26
C PRO A 323 11.36 8.85 16.26
N ARG A 324 11.77 9.58 15.23
CA ARG A 324 11.44 11.00 15.06
C ARG A 324 10.67 11.20 13.78
N SER A 325 9.60 11.97 13.83
CA SER A 325 8.78 12.30 12.67
C SER A 325 9.04 13.72 12.19
N THR A 326 9.07 13.89 10.87
CA THR A 326 9.08 15.19 10.19
C THR A 326 7.98 15.20 9.14
N VAL A 327 7.33 16.34 8.94
CA VAL A 327 6.30 16.52 7.89
C VAL A 327 6.80 17.55 6.90
N SER A 328 6.97 17.14 5.64
CA SER A 328 7.41 18.06 4.58
C SER A 328 6.92 17.63 3.21
N ALA A 329 6.72 18.59 2.31
CA ALA A 329 6.41 18.35 0.90
C ALA A 329 7.65 18.18 0.00
N GLY A 330 8.85 17.91 0.56
CA GLY A 330 10.10 17.80 -0.21
C GLY A 330 11.25 18.58 0.42
N PRO A 331 12.44 18.60 -0.22
CA PRO A 331 13.68 19.07 0.40
C PRO A 331 13.71 20.56 0.82
N ASN A 332 12.76 21.37 0.39
CA ASN A 332 12.75 22.82 0.63
C ASN A 332 11.71 23.29 1.66
N GLY A 333 10.98 22.39 2.33
CA GLY A 333 9.91 22.75 3.27
C GLY A 333 9.90 21.84 4.49
N VAL A 334 10.90 21.93 5.37
CA VAL A 334 10.92 21.22 6.66
C VAL A 334 10.17 22.03 7.68
N THR A 335 8.99 21.58 8.10
CA THR A 335 8.37 21.99 9.35
C THR A 335 8.57 20.86 10.37
N SER A 336 9.37 21.11 11.40
CA SER A 336 9.50 20.18 12.54
C SER A 336 8.21 20.19 13.35
N LEU A 337 7.60 19.05 13.56
CA LEU A 337 6.36 18.89 14.34
C LEU A 337 6.59 18.88 15.85
N ASP A 338 7.83 18.98 16.34
CA ASP A 338 8.17 18.63 17.72
C ASP A 338 7.74 19.63 18.80
N GLU A 339 7.46 20.89 18.49
CA GLU A 339 7.08 21.87 19.52
C GLU A 339 5.65 22.40 19.41
N ASP A 340 5.14 22.67 18.22
CA ASP A 340 3.80 23.22 18.03
C ASP A 340 2.69 22.19 18.16
N ASP A 341 2.95 20.93 17.77
CA ASP A 341 1.99 19.84 17.97
C ASP A 341 1.84 19.47 19.45
N ARG A 342 2.92 19.48 20.24
CA ARG A 342 2.84 19.28 21.69
C ARG A 342 2.00 20.36 22.40
N LYS A 343 2.04 21.60 21.94
CA LYS A 343 1.22 22.70 22.46
C LYS A 343 -0.23 22.59 22.04
N SER A 344 -0.50 22.23 20.77
CA SER A 344 -1.86 22.01 20.26
C SER A 344 -2.55 20.84 20.93
N TYR A 345 -1.84 19.74 21.21
CA TYR A 345 -2.38 18.58 21.91
C TYR A 345 -2.71 18.91 23.37
N ARG A 346 -1.91 19.69 24.08
CA ARG A 346 -2.22 20.14 25.46
C ARG A 346 -3.44 21.07 25.52
N ALA A 347 -3.64 21.92 24.52
CA ALA A 347 -4.79 22.82 24.43
C ALA A 347 -6.12 22.10 24.16
N LEU A 348 -6.11 21.03 23.33
CA LEU A 348 -7.31 20.25 23.02
C LEU A 348 -7.84 19.42 24.19
N PHE A 349 -7.00 19.06 25.16
CA PHE A 349 -7.39 18.29 26.34
C PHE A 349 -7.67 19.15 27.59
N ALA A 350 -7.38 20.46 27.53
CA ALA A 350 -7.67 21.39 28.64
C ALA A 350 -9.12 21.92 28.64
N THR A 351 -9.94 21.63 27.63
CA THR A 351 -11.28 22.24 27.45
C THR A 351 -12.44 21.28 27.31
N SER A 352 -12.29 19.97 27.59
CA SER A 352 -13.41 19.03 27.48
C SER A 352 -13.87 18.40 28.81
N ASP A 353 -14.11 19.19 29.79
CA ASP A 353 -15.10 18.90 30.84
C ASP A 353 -16.28 19.83 30.60
N ASP A 354 -17.21 19.46 29.72
CA ASP A 354 -18.66 19.68 29.82
C ASP A 354 -19.39 19.42 28.47
N HIS A 355 -20.43 18.58 28.58
CA HIS A 355 -21.66 18.52 27.78
C HIS A 355 -21.69 18.00 26.32
N GLY A 356 -22.46 16.91 26.13
CA GLY A 356 -23.55 16.86 25.16
C GLY A 356 -23.43 15.95 23.97
N HIS A 357 -24.26 14.94 23.99
CA HIS A 357 -24.66 14.05 22.90
C HIS A 357 -24.92 14.77 21.55
N ALA A 358 -24.33 14.30 20.46
CA ALA A 358 -24.84 14.56 19.11
C ALA A 358 -24.81 13.27 18.26
N GLN A 359 -25.90 13.07 17.56
CA GLN A 359 -26.30 11.89 16.82
C GLN A 359 -25.38 11.57 15.60
N LEU A 360 -25.13 10.28 15.42
CA LEU A 360 -24.40 9.69 14.30
C LEU A 360 -25.23 9.76 13.00
N GLY A 361 -24.71 10.47 12.02
CA GLY A 361 -25.11 10.40 10.62
C GLY A 361 -24.33 9.32 9.88
N HIS A 362 -25.02 8.47 9.16
CA HIS A 362 -24.54 7.29 8.44
C HIS A 362 -23.45 7.57 7.38
N ALA A 363 -22.29 6.96 7.53
CA ALA A 363 -21.36 6.68 6.44
C ALA A 363 -21.32 5.16 6.20
N THR A 364 -22.34 4.64 5.52
CA THR A 364 -22.43 3.24 5.09
C THR A 364 -22.28 3.19 3.57
N THR A 365 -21.04 2.96 3.05
CA THR A 365 -20.91 2.56 1.62
C THR A 365 -19.62 1.81 1.27
N CYS A 366 -18.73 1.49 2.20
CA CYS A 366 -17.45 0.82 1.83
C CYS A 366 -17.40 -0.70 2.04
N CYS A 367 -18.43 -1.33 2.66
CA CYS A 367 -18.41 -2.77 2.94
C CYS A 367 -19.56 -3.58 2.33
N ARG A 368 -20.27 -3.03 1.34
CA ARG A 368 -21.28 -3.83 0.62
C ARG A 368 -21.00 -3.83 -0.88
N ARG A 369 -20.10 -4.65 -1.34
CA ARG A 369 -20.11 -5.36 -2.65
C ARG A 369 -18.75 -6.06 -2.86
N SER A 370 -18.63 -7.24 -2.41
CA SER A 370 -18.11 -8.41 -3.11
C SER A 370 -18.33 -9.65 -2.24
#